data_69afff4f1f11447b04aaa52f2c7cc02a
#
_entry.id   69afff4f1f11447b04aaa52f2c7cc02a
#
_cell.length_a   1.000
_cell.length_b   1.000
_cell.length_c   1.000
_cell.angle_alpha   90.00
_cell.angle_beta   90.00
_cell.angle_gamma   90.00
#
_symmetry.space_group_name_H-M   'P 1'
#
loop_
_entity.id
_entity.type
_entity.pdbx_description
1 polymer ?
#
loop_
_entity_poly.entity_id
_entity_poly.type
_entity_poly.pdbx_seq_one_letter_code
_entity_poly.pdbx_strand_id
1 'polypeptide(L)'
;MNELQQLLLSGKPLHITTDGFRQAMLTAFPLSGKVEKPEVQNTLGLLSTDQLAYLADHTWYQLETHEALKKQLEAIRQDNSQPAVTLTDEYANEEIPENSIAYHRVWGTVMSDAYWFFSSKQLAADLMAAEANPQITCHFLHVNSPGGDAWFLDRLDETLRACTKPIITLYEHLCCSAGYYIACHGNRVYALTANDYVGCIGTMCSFYDFQPYFEKLGIKLIEAKADKSDLKNKTFDDLRQGKPEQYVDNFLNPLNEQFLACVRSMRSGLAELGDGAPVLRGETYLTAEAVTTGLCDGTRTFAEAVAEAVVMGAEYTEAEKTKRSIYNML
;
A
#
# COMPACT_ATOMS: atom_id res chain seq x y z
N MET A 1 5.28 -13.27 -19.27
CA MET A 1 5.63 -12.03 -18.57
C MET A 1 4.63 -11.87 -17.44
N ASN A 2 5.08 -11.77 -16.20
CA ASN A 2 4.18 -11.61 -15.06
C ASN A 2 3.66 -10.17 -14.95
N GLU A 3 2.66 -9.94 -14.09
CA GLU A 3 2.03 -8.62 -13.91
C GLU A 3 3.02 -7.52 -13.49
N LEU A 4 3.97 -7.85 -12.60
CA LEU A 4 5.00 -6.92 -12.17
C LEU A 4 5.93 -6.53 -13.31
N GLN A 5 6.31 -7.48 -14.18
CA GLN A 5 7.08 -7.19 -15.39
C GLN A 5 6.29 -6.28 -16.34
N GLN A 6 5.00 -6.53 -16.50
CA GLN A 6 4.13 -5.69 -17.33
C GLN A 6 4.03 -4.26 -16.75
N LEU A 7 3.84 -4.11 -15.45
CA LEU A 7 3.79 -2.81 -14.80
C LEU A 7 5.11 -2.04 -14.99
N LEU A 8 6.24 -2.66 -14.67
CA LEU A 8 7.57 -2.03 -14.74
C LEU A 8 8.00 -1.66 -16.16
N LEU A 9 7.51 -2.37 -17.16
CA LEU A 9 7.78 -2.10 -18.58
C LEU A 9 6.73 -1.20 -19.23
N SER A 10 5.60 -0.97 -18.59
CA SER A 10 4.47 -0.24 -19.18
C SER A 10 4.68 1.27 -19.28
N GLY A 11 5.64 1.82 -18.52
CA GLY A 11 5.79 3.27 -18.36
C GLY A 11 4.61 3.95 -17.65
N LYS A 12 3.77 3.17 -16.94
CA LYS A 12 2.68 3.75 -16.15
C LYS A 12 3.24 4.56 -14.98
N PRO A 13 2.53 5.61 -14.55
CA PRO A 13 2.88 6.35 -13.34
C PRO A 13 2.88 5.46 -12.11
N LEU A 14 3.89 5.62 -11.27
CA LEU A 14 4.07 4.85 -10.05
C LEU A 14 4.16 5.78 -8.84
N HIS A 15 3.54 5.35 -7.75
CA HIS A 15 3.77 5.88 -6.41
C HIS A 15 4.64 4.87 -5.65
N ILE A 16 5.95 4.95 -5.81
CA ILE A 16 6.90 3.98 -5.25
C ILE A 16 8.24 4.66 -4.92
N THR A 17 8.93 4.19 -3.89
CA THR A 17 10.31 4.65 -3.60
C THR A 17 11.29 4.13 -4.66
N THR A 18 12.46 4.79 -4.79
CA THR A 18 13.53 4.31 -5.69
C THR A 18 13.99 2.91 -5.32
N ASP A 19 14.13 2.62 -4.03
CA ASP A 19 14.52 1.27 -3.57
C ASP A 19 13.41 0.26 -3.76
N GLY A 20 12.16 0.64 -3.54
CA GLY A 20 11.00 -0.18 -3.88
C GLY A 20 10.95 -0.51 -5.38
N PHE A 21 11.24 0.48 -6.24
CA PHE A 21 11.34 0.25 -7.68
C PHE A 21 12.48 -0.72 -8.03
N ARG A 22 13.66 -0.58 -7.40
CA ARG A 22 14.78 -1.52 -7.59
C ARG A 22 14.41 -2.93 -7.15
N GLN A 23 13.79 -3.08 -5.99
CA GLN A 23 13.31 -4.38 -5.50
C GLN A 23 12.31 -5.01 -6.45
N ALA A 24 11.34 -4.22 -6.93
CA ALA A 24 10.36 -4.67 -7.90
C ALA A 24 11.04 -5.12 -9.22
N MET A 25 12.06 -4.39 -9.70
CA MET A 25 12.84 -4.78 -10.88
C MET A 25 13.62 -6.08 -10.66
N LEU A 26 14.30 -6.25 -9.53
CA LEU A 26 15.04 -7.49 -9.22
C LEU A 26 14.11 -8.71 -9.10
N THR A 27 12.91 -8.49 -8.56
CA THR A 27 11.87 -9.53 -8.47
C THR A 27 11.30 -9.90 -9.85
N ALA A 28 11.04 -8.89 -10.69
CA ALA A 28 10.46 -9.09 -12.01
C ALA A 28 11.45 -9.69 -13.01
N PHE A 29 12.72 -9.29 -12.94
CA PHE A 29 13.77 -9.64 -13.87
C PHE A 29 14.98 -10.20 -13.10
N PRO A 30 14.88 -11.41 -12.54
CA PRO A 30 16.00 -12.04 -11.89
C PRO A 30 17.17 -12.16 -12.87
N LEU A 31 18.33 -11.65 -12.47
CA LEU A 31 19.53 -11.65 -13.30
C LEU A 31 19.96 -13.09 -13.58
N SER A 32 19.56 -13.64 -14.72
CA SER A 32 19.99 -14.93 -15.21
C SER A 32 21.39 -14.84 -15.85
N GLY A 33 22.36 -14.34 -15.10
CA GLY A 33 23.76 -14.55 -15.44
C GLY A 33 24.18 -15.95 -15.00
N LYS A 34 24.99 -16.66 -15.81
CA LYS A 34 25.68 -17.85 -15.35
C LYS A 34 26.63 -17.45 -14.21
N VAL A 35 26.10 -17.32 -13.03
CA VAL A 35 26.86 -17.32 -11.79
C VAL A 35 27.04 -18.80 -11.48
N GLU A 36 28.29 -19.28 -11.51
CA GLU A 36 28.62 -20.58 -10.95
C GLU A 36 28.01 -20.62 -9.54
N LYS A 37 27.22 -21.66 -9.29
CA LYS A 37 26.52 -21.85 -8.03
C LYS A 37 27.51 -21.75 -6.88
N PRO A 38 27.46 -20.75 -6.01
CA PRO A 38 28.04 -20.94 -4.70
C PRO A 38 27.17 -21.99 -4.00
N GLU A 39 27.80 -22.91 -3.29
CA GLU A 39 27.12 -23.89 -2.44
C GLU A 39 26.36 -23.26 -1.25
N VAL A 40 26.10 -21.99 -1.28
CA VAL A 40 25.19 -21.33 -0.36
C VAL A 40 23.81 -21.45 -0.94
N GLN A 41 23.14 -22.47 -0.49
CA GLN A 41 21.73 -22.66 -0.68
C GLN A 41 20.99 -21.35 -0.47
N ASN A 42 20.41 -20.87 -1.56
CA ASN A 42 19.24 -20.04 -1.61
C ASN A 42 19.23 -18.78 -0.77
N THR A 43 20.06 -17.84 -1.14
CA THR A 43 19.73 -16.46 -0.91
C THR A 43 19.55 -15.76 -2.24
N LEU A 44 18.27 -15.56 -2.64
CA LEU A 44 17.78 -14.53 -3.58
C LEU A 44 18.27 -14.55 -5.03
N GLY A 45 19.00 -15.54 -5.51
CA GLY A 45 19.59 -15.41 -6.84
C GLY A 45 18.96 -16.25 -7.94
N LEU A 46 18.33 -17.35 -7.66
CA LEU A 46 17.87 -18.31 -8.67
C LEU A 46 16.63 -19.06 -8.18
N LEU A 47 15.59 -18.33 -7.91
CA LEU A 47 14.32 -18.96 -7.59
C LEU A 47 13.72 -19.51 -8.87
N SER A 48 13.41 -20.80 -8.87
CA SER A 48 12.52 -21.39 -9.86
C SER A 48 11.17 -20.67 -9.82
N THR A 49 10.37 -20.82 -10.88
CA THR A 49 9.01 -20.29 -10.91
C THR A 49 8.21 -20.70 -9.66
N ASP A 50 8.45 -21.90 -9.14
CA ASP A 50 7.82 -22.42 -7.92
C ASP A 50 8.38 -21.77 -6.65
N GLN A 51 9.64 -21.38 -6.64
CA GLN A 51 10.27 -20.65 -5.54
C GLN A 51 9.90 -19.15 -5.55
N LEU A 52 9.69 -18.57 -6.74
CA LEU A 52 9.10 -17.24 -6.88
C LEU A 52 7.63 -17.25 -6.48
N ALA A 53 6.89 -18.30 -6.81
CA ALA A 53 5.54 -18.54 -6.33
C ALA A 53 5.54 -18.73 -4.79
N TYR A 54 6.50 -19.44 -4.23
CA TYR A 54 6.66 -19.61 -2.79
C TYR A 54 7.03 -18.32 -2.07
N LEU A 55 7.89 -17.48 -2.65
CA LEU A 55 8.20 -16.13 -2.11
C LEU A 55 7.05 -15.16 -2.35
N ALA A 56 6.33 -15.29 -3.45
CA ALA A 56 5.10 -14.55 -3.70
C ALA A 56 3.96 -15.02 -2.79
N ASP A 57 3.93 -16.29 -2.44
CA ASP A 57 3.00 -16.86 -1.47
C ASP A 57 3.38 -16.52 -0.02
N HIS A 58 4.50 -15.86 0.24
CA HIS A 58 4.92 -15.34 1.56
C HIS A 58 4.63 -16.30 2.73
N THR A 59 4.48 -17.62 2.45
CA THR A 59 3.90 -18.57 3.40
C THR A 59 4.72 -18.66 4.67
N TRP A 60 6.06 -18.64 4.58
CA TRP A 60 6.90 -18.67 5.78
C TRP A 60 6.83 -17.35 6.56
N TYR A 61 6.82 -16.21 5.86
CA TYR A 61 6.73 -14.87 6.47
C TYR A 61 5.32 -14.60 6.99
N GLN A 62 4.31 -15.08 6.30
CA GLN A 62 2.93 -15.09 6.78
C GLN A 62 2.76 -15.99 7.99
N LEU A 63 3.39 -17.16 8.00
CA LEU A 63 3.39 -18.06 9.15
C LEU A 63 4.12 -17.46 10.35
N GLU A 64 5.31 -16.88 10.16
CA GLU A 64 6.01 -16.20 11.26
C GLU A 64 5.25 -14.99 11.77
N THR A 65 4.69 -14.18 10.88
CA THR A 65 3.88 -13.01 11.27
C THR A 65 2.57 -13.45 11.90
N HIS A 66 1.93 -14.49 11.37
CA HIS A 66 0.70 -15.04 11.94
C HIS A 66 0.95 -15.68 13.32
N GLU A 67 2.02 -16.41 13.49
CA GLU A 67 2.44 -16.97 14.79
C GLU A 67 2.85 -15.89 15.80
N ALA A 68 3.56 -14.85 15.37
CA ALA A 68 3.91 -13.72 16.21
C ALA A 68 2.65 -12.92 16.60
N LEU A 69 1.76 -12.68 15.65
CA LEU A 69 0.45 -12.08 15.85
C LEU A 69 -0.37 -12.87 16.85
N LYS A 70 -0.46 -14.19 16.67
CA LYS A 70 -1.19 -15.10 17.55
C LYS A 70 -0.62 -15.08 18.96
N LYS A 71 0.70 -15.08 19.14
CA LYS A 71 1.33 -14.93 20.44
C LYS A 71 1.05 -13.59 21.11
N GLN A 72 1.05 -12.50 20.34
CA GLN A 72 0.71 -11.17 20.86
C GLN A 72 -0.76 -11.10 21.27
N LEU A 73 -1.66 -11.67 20.48
CA LEU A 73 -3.08 -11.76 20.82
C LEU A 73 -3.34 -12.65 22.03
N GLU A 74 -2.61 -13.74 22.18
CA GLU A 74 -2.66 -14.59 23.35
C GLU A 74 -2.16 -13.85 24.62
N ALA A 75 -1.12 -13.03 24.48
CA ALA A 75 -0.64 -12.17 25.57
C ALA A 75 -1.67 -11.12 25.99
N ILE A 76 -2.35 -10.49 25.03
CA ILE A 76 -3.45 -9.54 25.30
C ILE A 76 -4.63 -10.26 25.98
N ARG A 77 -4.96 -11.48 25.56
CA ARG A 77 -6.03 -12.28 26.16
C ARG A 77 -5.73 -12.77 27.57
N GLN A 78 -4.44 -12.94 27.91
CA GLN A 78 -4.02 -13.33 29.26
C GLN A 78 -4.07 -12.17 30.25
N ASP A 79 -4.10 -10.94 29.77
CA ASP A 79 -4.44 -9.77 30.56
C ASP A 79 -5.97 -9.74 30.76
N ASN A 80 -6.43 -10.32 31.86
CA ASN A 80 -7.84 -10.45 32.21
C ASN A 80 -8.61 -9.09 32.32
N SER A 81 -7.97 -7.97 32.05
CA SER A 81 -8.56 -6.63 32.02
C SER A 81 -9.12 -6.25 30.65
N GLN A 82 -8.80 -7.01 29.58
CA GLN A 82 -9.22 -6.70 28.22
C GLN A 82 -10.27 -7.69 27.69
N PRO A 83 -11.29 -7.23 26.96
CA PRO A 83 -12.22 -8.13 26.29
C PRO A 83 -11.50 -9.01 25.28
N ALA A 84 -12.01 -10.22 25.04
CA ALA A 84 -11.46 -11.11 24.03
C ALA A 84 -11.50 -10.42 22.67
N VAL A 85 -10.32 -10.10 22.12
CA VAL A 85 -10.18 -9.43 20.82
C VAL A 85 -10.01 -10.48 19.73
N THR A 86 -10.80 -10.36 18.67
CA THR A 86 -10.63 -11.16 17.47
C THR A 86 -10.19 -10.28 16.32
N LEU A 87 -8.95 -10.43 15.89
CA LEU A 87 -8.53 -9.94 14.57
C LEU A 87 -8.95 -10.97 13.52
N THR A 88 -9.60 -10.51 12.46
CA THR A 88 -10.11 -11.40 11.41
C THR A 88 -9.80 -10.86 10.04
N ASP A 89 -9.52 -11.76 9.11
CA ASP A 89 -9.48 -11.57 7.67
C ASP A 89 -10.66 -12.26 6.96
N GLU A 90 -11.60 -12.81 7.73
CA GLU A 90 -12.85 -13.41 7.27
C GLU A 90 -13.98 -12.37 7.21
N TYR A 91 -13.82 -11.35 6.36
CA TYR A 91 -14.68 -10.15 6.36
C TYR A 91 -16.16 -10.42 6.09
N ALA A 92 -16.47 -11.44 5.29
CA ALA A 92 -17.86 -11.80 4.95
C ALA A 92 -18.46 -12.86 5.87
N ASN A 93 -17.71 -13.39 6.84
CA ASN A 93 -18.19 -14.42 7.77
C ASN A 93 -18.93 -13.76 8.93
N GLU A 94 -20.24 -13.93 9.01
CA GLU A 94 -21.07 -13.42 10.11
C GLU A 94 -21.03 -14.27 11.39
N GLU A 95 -20.39 -15.46 11.35
CA GLU A 95 -20.22 -16.33 12.51
C GLU A 95 -18.98 -15.96 13.37
N ILE A 96 -18.22 -14.93 12.98
CA ILE A 96 -17.11 -14.43 13.80
C ILE A 96 -17.63 -13.78 15.08
N PRO A 97 -16.82 -13.70 16.14
CA PRO A 97 -17.23 -13.06 17.40
C PRO A 97 -17.65 -11.60 17.22
N GLU A 98 -18.62 -11.17 18.02
CA GLU A 98 -18.99 -9.74 18.12
C GLU A 98 -17.78 -8.89 18.51
N ASN A 99 -17.73 -7.67 18.02
CA ASN A 99 -16.65 -6.69 18.21
C ASN A 99 -15.31 -7.15 17.63
N SER A 100 -15.35 -7.97 16.60
CA SER A 100 -14.17 -8.30 15.80
C SER A 100 -13.58 -7.09 15.09
N ILE A 101 -12.29 -7.11 14.86
CA ILE A 101 -11.53 -6.09 14.14
C ILE A 101 -11.11 -6.67 12.80
N ALA A 102 -11.47 -6.02 11.70
CA ALA A 102 -11.03 -6.41 10.37
C ALA A 102 -9.54 -6.08 10.20
N TYR A 103 -8.71 -7.10 10.02
CA TYR A 103 -7.27 -6.96 9.83
C TYR A 103 -6.94 -6.97 8.35
N HIS A 104 -6.48 -5.83 7.84
CA HIS A 104 -6.09 -5.65 6.44
C HIS A 104 -4.58 -5.51 6.34
N ARG A 105 -3.98 -6.36 5.54
CA ARG A 105 -2.54 -6.39 5.35
C ARG A 105 -2.15 -5.69 4.05
N VAL A 106 -1.41 -4.58 4.15
CA VAL A 106 -0.92 -3.77 3.02
C VAL A 106 0.58 -3.94 2.93
N TRP A 107 1.04 -5.04 2.31
CA TRP A 107 2.44 -5.43 2.32
C TRP A 107 3.03 -5.59 0.91
N GLY A 108 4.27 -5.14 0.75
CA GLY A 108 4.99 -5.18 -0.51
C GLY A 108 4.55 -4.09 -1.50
N THR A 109 4.85 -4.30 -2.77
CA THR A 109 4.51 -3.35 -3.83
C THR A 109 3.00 -3.29 -4.02
N VAL A 110 2.43 -2.09 -3.97
CA VAL A 110 1.02 -1.84 -4.27
C VAL A 110 0.79 -2.08 -5.76
N MET A 111 -0.15 -2.98 -6.07
CA MET A 111 -0.62 -3.26 -7.42
C MET A 111 -2.11 -2.97 -7.49
N SER A 112 -2.59 -2.50 -8.64
CA SER A 112 -4.03 -2.26 -8.81
C SER A 112 -4.83 -3.55 -8.89
N ASP A 113 -4.28 -4.55 -9.60
CA ASP A 113 -4.91 -5.83 -9.86
C ASP A 113 -3.82 -6.90 -9.96
N ALA A 114 -3.65 -7.67 -8.92
CA ALA A 114 -2.60 -8.67 -8.85
C ALA A 114 -3.07 -9.90 -8.09
N TYR A 115 -2.69 -11.08 -8.58
CA TYR A 115 -3.01 -12.33 -7.93
C TYR A 115 -1.98 -12.70 -6.83
N TRP A 116 -0.70 -12.35 -7.06
CA TRP A 116 0.41 -12.75 -6.18
C TRP A 116 0.95 -11.64 -5.29
N PHE A 117 0.44 -10.44 -5.44
CA PHE A 117 0.88 -9.25 -4.72
C PHE A 117 -0.30 -8.59 -4.02
N PHE A 118 -0.02 -7.62 -3.17
CA PHE A 118 -1.06 -6.77 -2.63
C PHE A 118 -1.84 -6.10 -3.78
N SER A 119 -3.17 -6.18 -3.71
CA SER A 119 -4.07 -5.58 -4.70
C SER A 119 -4.95 -4.51 -4.06
N SER A 120 -4.91 -3.29 -4.59
CA SER A 120 -5.79 -2.21 -4.14
C SER A 120 -7.28 -2.48 -4.44
N LYS A 121 -7.58 -3.21 -5.53
CA LYS A 121 -8.95 -3.67 -5.80
C LYS A 121 -9.44 -4.69 -4.78
N GLN A 122 -8.57 -5.61 -4.38
CA GLN A 122 -8.94 -6.60 -3.36
C GLN A 122 -9.17 -5.91 -2.01
N LEU A 123 -8.28 -4.99 -1.62
CA LEU A 123 -8.47 -4.22 -0.39
C LEU A 123 -9.81 -3.46 -0.39
N ALA A 124 -10.18 -2.84 -1.52
CA ALA A 124 -11.47 -2.16 -1.62
C ALA A 124 -12.65 -3.13 -1.41
N ALA A 125 -12.59 -4.34 -1.99
CA ALA A 125 -13.61 -5.36 -1.79
C ALA A 125 -13.66 -5.86 -0.34
N ASP A 126 -12.50 -6.06 0.29
CA ASP A 126 -12.37 -6.51 1.68
C ASP A 126 -12.92 -5.45 2.66
N LEU A 127 -12.63 -4.17 2.43
CA LEU A 127 -13.19 -3.07 3.20
C LEU A 127 -14.72 -3.03 3.10
N MET A 128 -15.26 -3.15 1.89
CA MET A 128 -16.72 -3.18 1.69
C MET A 128 -17.39 -4.37 2.39
N ALA A 129 -16.77 -5.56 2.33
CA ALA A 129 -17.28 -6.74 3.02
C ALA A 129 -17.23 -6.55 4.54
N ALA A 130 -16.13 -6.01 5.07
CA ALA A 130 -15.98 -5.74 6.50
C ALA A 130 -16.94 -4.63 6.99
N GLU A 131 -17.19 -3.59 6.17
CA GLU A 131 -18.20 -2.56 6.48
C GLU A 131 -19.60 -3.15 6.58
N ALA A 132 -19.95 -4.08 5.69
CA ALA A 132 -21.27 -4.74 5.69
C ALA A 132 -21.45 -5.73 6.85
N ASN A 133 -20.38 -6.24 7.46
CA ASN A 133 -20.45 -7.24 8.51
C ASN A 133 -20.76 -6.61 9.88
N PRO A 134 -21.90 -6.93 10.53
CA PRO A 134 -22.28 -6.32 11.79
C PRO A 134 -21.39 -6.74 13.00
N GLN A 135 -20.63 -7.83 12.86
CA GLN A 135 -19.74 -8.31 13.91
C GLN A 135 -18.41 -7.54 13.94
N ILE A 136 -18.08 -6.82 12.87
CA ILE A 136 -16.86 -6.03 12.76
C ILE A 136 -17.16 -4.59 13.20
N THR A 137 -16.30 -4.03 14.05
CA THR A 137 -16.48 -2.70 14.61
C THR A 137 -15.37 -1.71 14.29
N CYS A 138 -14.23 -2.19 13.78
CA CYS A 138 -13.08 -1.37 13.43
C CYS A 138 -12.28 -2.02 12.30
N HIS A 139 -11.62 -1.22 11.49
CA HIS A 139 -10.61 -1.66 10.52
C HIS A 139 -9.20 -1.43 11.06
N PHE A 140 -8.32 -2.39 10.88
CA PHE A 140 -6.91 -2.30 11.22
C PHE A 140 -6.06 -2.48 9.96
N LEU A 141 -5.46 -1.40 9.47
CA LEU A 141 -4.53 -1.43 8.34
C LEU A 141 -3.11 -1.66 8.86
N HIS A 142 -2.50 -2.78 8.52
CA HIS A 142 -1.11 -3.07 8.83
C HIS A 142 -0.26 -2.89 7.58
N VAL A 143 0.59 -1.86 7.57
CA VAL A 143 1.28 -1.39 6.36
C VAL A 143 2.76 -1.65 6.43
N ASN A 144 3.31 -2.31 5.39
CA ASN A 144 4.74 -2.39 5.11
C ASN A 144 4.93 -2.36 3.59
N SER A 145 4.96 -1.15 3.02
CA SER A 145 4.95 -0.97 1.58
C SER A 145 5.83 0.18 1.12
N PRO A 146 6.65 -0.02 0.07
CA PRO A 146 7.41 1.03 -0.59
C PRO A 146 6.54 1.92 -1.50
N GLY A 147 5.26 1.57 -1.68
CA GLY A 147 4.37 2.14 -2.69
C GLY A 147 4.20 1.25 -3.92
N GLY A 148 3.76 1.81 -5.03
CA GLY A 148 3.54 1.04 -6.26
C GLY A 148 2.69 1.75 -7.31
N ASP A 149 1.73 1.02 -7.90
CA ASP A 149 0.87 1.50 -8.97
C ASP A 149 -0.09 2.60 -8.47
N ALA A 150 -0.15 3.70 -9.21
CA ALA A 150 -1.10 4.78 -8.96
C ALA A 150 -2.52 4.47 -9.46
N TRP A 151 -2.66 3.47 -10.33
CA TRP A 151 -3.94 3.06 -10.88
C TRP A 151 -4.87 2.51 -9.79
N PHE A 152 -6.13 2.89 -9.81
CA PHE A 152 -7.18 2.47 -8.88
C PHE A 152 -7.07 3.08 -7.47
N LEU A 153 -6.08 3.90 -7.16
CA LEU A 153 -5.98 4.53 -5.83
C LEU A 153 -7.12 5.53 -5.59
N ASP A 154 -7.60 6.20 -6.61
CA ASP A 154 -8.78 7.07 -6.57
C ASP A 154 -10.04 6.31 -6.12
N ARG A 155 -10.26 5.11 -6.64
CA ARG A 155 -11.39 4.25 -6.25
C ARG A 155 -11.24 3.68 -4.86
N LEU A 156 -10.02 3.35 -4.47
CA LEU A 156 -9.71 2.91 -3.11
C LEU A 156 -9.91 4.06 -2.11
N ASP A 157 -9.52 5.31 -2.47
CA ASP A 157 -9.78 6.51 -1.67
C ASP A 157 -11.29 6.70 -1.43
N GLU A 158 -12.11 6.59 -2.49
CA GLU A 158 -13.57 6.64 -2.36
C GLU A 158 -14.08 5.58 -1.37
N THR A 159 -13.55 4.36 -1.43
CA THR A 159 -13.95 3.27 -0.53
C THR A 159 -13.52 3.53 0.91
N LEU A 160 -12.27 3.95 1.12
CA LEU A 160 -11.75 4.27 2.46
C LEU A 160 -12.49 5.44 3.11
N ARG A 161 -12.84 6.46 2.34
CA ARG A 161 -13.67 7.59 2.82
C ARG A 161 -15.11 7.21 3.11
N ALA A 162 -15.63 6.19 2.45
CA ALA A 162 -16.99 5.69 2.68
C ALA A 162 -17.08 4.80 3.93
N CYS A 163 -15.95 4.33 4.47
CA CYS A 163 -15.94 3.56 5.70
C CYS A 163 -16.54 4.40 6.85
N THR A 164 -17.50 3.82 7.55
CA THR A 164 -18.14 4.42 8.72
C THR A 164 -17.52 3.92 10.02
N LYS A 165 -17.00 2.70 9.99
CA LYS A 165 -16.24 2.12 11.09
C LYS A 165 -14.87 2.78 11.18
N PRO A 166 -14.34 3.02 12.38
CA PRO A 166 -13.03 3.64 12.53
C PRO A 166 -11.93 2.78 11.89
N ILE A 167 -10.91 3.48 11.40
CA ILE A 167 -9.73 2.87 10.81
C ILE A 167 -8.52 3.23 11.68
N ILE A 168 -7.77 2.24 12.12
CA ILE A 168 -6.45 2.43 12.72
C ILE A 168 -5.38 1.91 11.76
N THR A 169 -4.32 2.65 11.60
CA THR A 169 -3.16 2.24 10.78
C THR A 169 -1.95 2.07 11.68
N LEU A 170 -1.33 0.91 11.58
CA LEU A 170 0.01 0.64 12.11
C LEU A 170 0.93 0.32 10.95
N TYR A 171 2.04 1.05 10.83
CA TYR A 171 3.03 0.72 9.82
C TYR A 171 4.35 0.26 10.45
N GLU A 172 5.05 -0.62 9.75
CA GLU A 172 6.37 -1.09 10.09
C GLU A 172 7.29 -1.05 8.88
N HIS A 173 8.56 -0.78 9.08
CA HIS A 173 9.63 -0.72 8.10
C HIS A 173 9.37 0.35 7.02
N LEU A 174 8.38 0.19 6.13
CA LEU A 174 8.07 1.13 5.05
C LEU A 174 6.58 1.49 5.01
N CYS A 175 6.30 2.79 4.97
CA CYS A 175 4.97 3.32 4.69
C CYS A 175 5.11 4.48 3.70
N CYS A 176 5.44 4.14 2.46
CA CYS A 176 5.89 5.12 1.49
C CYS A 176 4.94 5.20 0.29
N SER A 177 4.80 6.42 -0.26
CA SER A 177 4.15 6.68 -1.53
C SER A 177 2.72 6.10 -1.59
N ALA A 178 2.36 5.18 -2.51
CA ALA A 178 1.04 4.54 -2.54
C ALA A 178 0.69 3.82 -1.22
N GLY A 179 1.68 3.31 -0.48
CA GLY A 179 1.48 2.76 0.87
C GLY A 179 1.02 3.83 1.86
N TYR A 180 1.60 5.03 1.81
CA TYR A 180 1.17 6.15 2.63
C TYR A 180 -0.18 6.73 2.16
N TYR A 181 -0.44 6.73 0.85
CA TYR A 181 -1.75 7.10 0.31
C TYR A 181 -2.89 6.29 0.96
N ILE A 182 -2.67 4.99 1.16
CA ILE A 182 -3.63 4.11 1.86
C ILE A 182 -3.62 4.40 3.37
N ALA A 183 -2.42 4.47 3.96
CA ALA A 183 -2.22 4.59 5.41
C ALA A 183 -2.81 5.88 6.01
N CYS A 184 -2.76 6.99 5.28
CA CYS A 184 -3.20 8.30 5.77
C CYS A 184 -4.70 8.40 6.07
N HIS A 185 -5.51 7.42 5.60
CA HIS A 185 -6.95 7.34 5.91
C HIS A 185 -7.24 6.84 7.32
N GLY A 186 -6.24 6.33 8.05
CA GLY A 186 -6.41 5.96 9.45
C GLY A 186 -6.84 7.16 10.31
N ASN A 187 -7.87 6.98 11.14
CA ASN A 187 -8.20 7.94 12.18
C ASN A 187 -7.04 8.12 13.17
N ARG A 188 -6.20 7.08 13.26
CA ARG A 188 -4.89 7.07 13.90
C ARG A 188 -3.89 6.38 13.00
N VAL A 189 -2.70 6.96 12.89
CA VAL A 189 -1.59 6.41 12.10
C VAL A 189 -0.36 6.32 12.99
N TYR A 190 0.11 5.11 13.25
CA TYR A 190 1.24 4.85 14.14
C TYR A 190 2.37 4.11 13.43
N ALA A 191 3.60 4.43 13.81
CA ALA A 191 4.77 3.63 13.53
C ALA A 191 4.91 2.50 14.56
N LEU A 192 5.42 1.34 14.14
CA LEU A 192 5.74 0.26 15.07
C LEU A 192 7.02 0.57 15.85
N THR A 193 8.02 1.17 15.19
CA THR A 193 9.33 1.46 15.76
C THR A 193 9.81 2.88 15.46
N ALA A 194 10.87 3.31 16.12
CA ALA A 194 11.52 4.59 15.86
C ALA A 194 12.25 4.65 14.50
N ASN A 195 12.51 3.49 13.90
CA ASN A 195 13.32 3.35 12.69
C ASN A 195 12.50 3.09 11.43
N ASP A 196 11.18 3.18 11.52
CA ASP A 196 10.32 2.99 10.37
C ASP A 196 10.33 4.23 9.48
N TYR A 197 10.23 4.02 8.16
CA TYR A 197 10.24 5.07 7.15
C TYR A 197 8.82 5.36 6.65
N VAL A 198 8.50 6.66 6.55
CA VAL A 198 7.20 7.10 6.06
C VAL A 198 7.34 8.34 5.18
N GLY A 199 6.40 8.54 4.25
CA GLY A 199 6.37 9.69 3.35
C GLY A 199 6.51 9.32 1.89
N CYS A 200 7.49 9.86 1.18
CA CYS A 200 7.64 9.69 -0.27
C CYS A 200 6.35 10.09 -1.03
N ILE A 201 5.71 11.18 -0.59
CA ILE A 201 4.46 11.68 -1.18
C ILE A 201 4.79 12.31 -2.52
N GLY A 202 4.42 11.63 -3.60
CA GLY A 202 4.73 12.09 -4.95
C GLY A 202 4.49 11.03 -6.01
N THR A 203 4.46 11.46 -7.26
CA THR A 203 4.25 10.61 -8.43
C THR A 203 5.47 10.63 -9.33
N MET A 204 5.95 9.47 -9.72
CA MET A 204 7.07 9.34 -10.64
C MET A 204 6.78 8.29 -11.71
N CYS A 205 7.47 8.38 -12.84
CA CYS A 205 7.59 7.31 -13.82
C CYS A 205 9.07 6.93 -13.93
N SER A 206 9.35 5.63 -13.86
CA SER A 206 10.71 5.11 -14.02
C SER A 206 10.66 3.79 -14.78
N PHE A 207 11.47 3.67 -15.82
CA PHE A 207 11.59 2.45 -16.62
C PHE A 207 12.98 2.35 -17.22
N TYR A 208 13.38 1.13 -17.60
CA TYR A 208 14.61 0.90 -18.36
C TYR A 208 14.27 0.80 -19.85
N ASP A 209 14.98 1.56 -20.69
CA ASP A 209 14.87 1.41 -22.13
C ASP A 209 15.69 0.22 -22.61
N PHE A 210 15.03 -0.90 -22.92
CA PHE A 210 15.64 -2.11 -23.44
C PHE A 210 15.73 -2.12 -24.97
N GLN A 211 15.19 -1.14 -25.68
CA GLN A 211 15.22 -1.13 -27.13
C GLN A 211 16.63 -1.23 -27.70
N PRO A 212 17.64 -0.49 -27.22
CA PRO A 212 19.01 -0.62 -27.74
C PRO A 212 19.62 -2.02 -27.52
N TYR A 213 19.17 -2.72 -26.45
CA TYR A 213 19.59 -4.10 -26.19
C TYR A 213 18.97 -5.07 -27.20
N PHE A 214 17.67 -4.95 -27.46
CA PHE A 214 17.00 -5.78 -28.48
C PHE A 214 17.54 -5.53 -29.85
N GLU A 215 17.86 -4.30 -30.22
CA GLU A 215 18.48 -3.95 -31.50
C GLU A 215 19.86 -4.63 -31.69
N LYS A 216 20.68 -4.71 -30.62
CA LYS A 216 21.95 -5.47 -30.64
C LYS A 216 21.75 -6.97 -30.89
N LEU A 217 20.60 -7.51 -30.49
CA LEU A 217 20.21 -8.89 -30.76
C LEU A 217 19.58 -9.08 -32.14
N GLY A 218 19.52 -8.03 -32.97
CA GLY A 218 18.91 -8.06 -34.32
C GLY A 218 17.37 -7.98 -34.28
N ILE A 219 16.77 -7.71 -33.14
CA ILE A 219 15.32 -7.55 -32.96
C ILE A 219 14.98 -6.07 -33.16
N LYS A 220 14.16 -5.77 -34.15
CA LYS A 220 13.74 -4.40 -34.49
C LYS A 220 12.29 -4.19 -34.18
N LEU A 221 11.97 -3.07 -33.50
CA LEU A 221 10.62 -2.60 -33.37
C LEU A 221 10.17 -1.99 -34.70
N ILE A 222 9.05 -2.46 -35.24
CA ILE A 222 8.41 -1.93 -36.45
C ILE A 222 7.05 -1.42 -36.05
N GLU A 223 6.83 -0.12 -36.18
CA GLU A 223 5.55 0.53 -35.86
C GLU A 223 4.98 1.20 -37.11
N ALA A 224 3.66 1.14 -37.24
CA ALA A 224 2.92 1.93 -38.20
C ALA A 224 1.68 2.52 -37.47
N LYS A 225 1.44 3.79 -37.71
CA LYS A 225 0.27 4.50 -37.20
C LYS A 225 -0.60 4.94 -38.37
N ALA A 226 -1.92 4.91 -38.19
CA ALA A 226 -2.83 5.49 -39.18
C ALA A 226 -2.67 7.03 -39.20
N ASP A 227 -2.99 7.67 -40.34
CA ASP A 227 -2.79 9.10 -40.55
C ASP A 227 -3.43 9.98 -39.45
N LYS A 228 -4.59 9.54 -38.92
CA LYS A 228 -5.31 10.22 -37.82
C LYS A 228 -4.98 9.67 -36.44
N SER A 229 -3.88 8.98 -36.28
CA SER A 229 -3.39 8.39 -35.02
C SER A 229 -1.93 8.76 -34.74
N ASP A 230 -1.47 9.87 -35.28
CA ASP A 230 -0.09 10.37 -35.17
C ASP A 230 0.30 10.72 -33.73
N LEU A 231 -0.68 11.06 -32.85
CA LEU A 231 -0.45 11.32 -31.44
C LEU A 231 -0.46 10.07 -30.56
N LYS A 232 -0.75 8.89 -31.13
CA LYS A 232 -0.78 7.66 -30.33
C LYS A 232 0.62 7.32 -29.80
N ASN A 233 0.72 7.20 -28.47
CA ASN A 233 1.96 7.00 -27.72
C ASN A 233 2.98 8.15 -27.81
N LYS A 234 2.64 9.28 -28.45
CA LYS A 234 3.59 10.37 -28.69
C LYS A 234 4.25 10.88 -27.41
N THR A 235 3.49 11.11 -26.35
CA THR A 235 4.01 11.59 -25.07
C THR A 235 5.02 10.62 -24.43
N PHE A 236 4.81 9.32 -24.59
CA PHE A 236 5.74 8.30 -24.13
C PHE A 236 6.99 8.20 -25.02
N ASP A 237 6.81 8.32 -26.34
CA ASP A 237 7.92 8.36 -27.29
C ASP A 237 8.80 9.60 -27.06
N ASP A 238 8.19 10.76 -26.79
CA ASP A 238 8.89 12.00 -26.45
C ASP A 238 9.65 11.86 -25.12
N LEU A 239 9.04 11.24 -24.09
CA LEU A 239 9.71 10.94 -22.82
C LEU A 239 10.98 10.08 -23.04
N ARG A 240 10.90 9.02 -23.85
CA ARG A 240 12.05 8.17 -24.20
C ARG A 240 13.15 8.94 -24.94
N GLN A 241 12.81 10.00 -25.65
CA GLN A 241 13.75 10.89 -26.33
C GLN A 241 14.30 12.01 -25.43
N GLY A 242 14.01 11.98 -24.12
CA GLY A 242 14.46 13.00 -23.17
C GLY A 242 13.62 14.28 -23.20
N LYS A 243 12.37 14.23 -23.66
CA LYS A 243 11.41 15.33 -23.68
C LYS A 243 10.23 14.99 -22.74
N PRO A 244 10.40 15.13 -21.42
CA PRO A 244 9.42 14.65 -20.43
C PRO A 244 8.22 15.57 -20.25
N GLU A 245 8.24 16.82 -20.75
CA GLU A 245 7.33 17.91 -20.36
C GLU A 245 5.86 17.51 -20.53
N GLN A 246 5.47 17.01 -21.70
CA GLN A 246 4.08 16.59 -21.95
C GLN A 246 3.66 15.39 -21.11
N TYR A 247 4.58 14.46 -20.82
CA TYR A 247 4.28 13.30 -19.99
C TYR A 247 4.08 13.74 -18.52
N VAL A 248 4.92 14.63 -18.03
CA VAL A 248 4.82 15.23 -16.70
C VAL A 248 3.50 15.97 -16.56
N ASP A 249 3.19 16.87 -17.51
CA ASP A 249 2.00 17.72 -17.42
C ASP A 249 0.68 16.95 -17.60
N ASN A 250 0.68 15.95 -18.49
CA ASN A 250 -0.56 15.23 -18.81
C ASN A 250 -0.85 14.06 -17.89
N PHE A 251 0.17 13.48 -17.23
CA PHE A 251 0.01 12.26 -16.44
C PHE A 251 0.53 12.40 -15.01
N LEU A 252 1.78 12.88 -14.81
CA LEU A 252 2.36 12.87 -13.47
C LEU A 252 1.78 13.97 -12.58
N ASN A 253 1.70 15.20 -13.08
CA ASN A 253 1.15 16.32 -12.30
C ASN A 253 -0.30 16.09 -11.88
N PRO A 254 -1.25 15.68 -12.76
CA PRO A 254 -2.62 15.41 -12.33
C PRO A 254 -2.75 14.32 -11.25
N LEU A 255 -1.97 13.25 -11.35
CA LEU A 255 -1.96 12.19 -10.33
C LEU A 255 -1.31 12.67 -9.03
N ASN A 256 -0.27 13.49 -9.13
CA ASN A 256 0.38 14.09 -7.96
C ASN A 256 -0.56 15.04 -7.21
N GLU A 257 -1.32 15.86 -7.92
CA GLU A 257 -2.32 16.74 -7.31
C GLU A 257 -3.42 15.96 -6.58
N GLN A 258 -3.87 14.83 -7.13
CA GLN A 258 -4.81 13.94 -6.45
C GLN A 258 -4.20 13.38 -5.15
N PHE A 259 -2.93 12.97 -5.19
CA PHE A 259 -2.23 12.48 -4.01
C PHE A 259 -2.11 13.57 -2.94
N LEU A 260 -1.68 14.76 -3.32
CA LEU A 260 -1.55 15.91 -2.41
C LEU A 260 -2.90 16.30 -1.79
N ALA A 261 -3.96 16.33 -2.60
CA ALA A 261 -5.30 16.60 -2.11
C ALA A 261 -5.78 15.54 -1.10
N CYS A 262 -5.52 14.26 -1.38
CA CYS A 262 -5.84 13.17 -0.46
C CYS A 262 -5.13 13.37 0.89
N VAL A 263 -3.80 13.44 0.92
CA VAL A 263 -3.04 13.51 2.19
C VAL A 263 -3.37 14.76 2.99
N ARG A 264 -3.59 15.91 2.34
CA ARG A 264 -4.01 17.14 3.01
C ARG A 264 -5.38 17.03 3.64
N SER A 265 -6.30 16.34 2.99
CA SER A 265 -7.65 16.13 3.52
C SER A 265 -7.69 15.14 4.69
N MET A 266 -6.78 14.18 4.70
CA MET A 266 -6.73 13.14 5.73
C MET A 266 -5.86 13.53 6.94
N ARG A 267 -4.82 14.34 6.73
CA ARG A 267 -3.84 14.69 7.77
C ARG A 267 -3.82 16.19 8.00
N SER A 268 -4.40 16.63 9.10
CA SER A 268 -4.50 18.07 9.44
C SER A 268 -3.12 18.76 9.54
N GLY A 269 -2.08 18.05 10.00
CA GLY A 269 -0.72 18.57 10.04
C GLY A 269 -0.13 18.89 8.66
N LEU A 270 -0.65 18.28 7.59
CA LEU A 270 -0.22 18.53 6.22
C LEU A 270 -1.12 19.54 5.48
N ALA A 271 -2.31 19.81 6.01
CA ALA A 271 -3.34 20.60 5.34
C ALA A 271 -2.89 22.04 5.03
N GLU A 272 -2.16 22.66 5.96
CA GLU A 272 -1.75 24.06 5.88
C GLU A 272 -0.35 24.27 5.31
N LEU A 273 0.36 23.17 4.97
CA LEU A 273 1.70 23.28 4.42
C LEU A 273 1.67 23.79 2.97
N GLY A 274 2.55 24.73 2.65
CA GLY A 274 2.74 25.16 1.27
C GLY A 274 3.33 24.07 0.37
N ASP A 275 3.11 24.17 -0.94
CA ASP A 275 3.58 23.17 -1.93
C ASP A 275 5.11 23.02 -1.97
N GLY A 276 5.86 23.97 -1.42
CA GLY A 276 7.31 23.90 -1.27
C GLY A 276 7.80 23.03 -0.11
N ALA A 277 6.90 22.55 0.77
CA ALA A 277 7.27 21.74 1.92
C ALA A 277 7.90 20.40 1.48
N PRO A 278 9.09 20.03 1.97
CA PRO A 278 9.79 18.82 1.55
C PRO A 278 8.94 17.55 1.69
N VAL A 279 8.12 17.46 2.75
CA VAL A 279 7.21 16.33 3.00
C VAL A 279 6.19 16.11 1.88
N LEU A 280 5.79 17.16 1.16
CA LEU A 280 4.86 17.11 0.03
C LEU A 280 5.58 16.99 -1.33
N ARG A 281 6.90 16.80 -1.31
CA ARG A 281 7.76 16.75 -2.49
C ARG A 281 8.58 15.47 -2.59
N GLY A 282 8.12 14.39 -1.99
CA GLY A 282 8.71 13.08 -2.11
C GLY A 282 9.75 12.73 -1.04
N GLU A 283 9.94 13.56 -0.02
CA GLU A 283 10.88 13.25 1.04
C GLU A 283 10.37 12.17 1.98
N THR A 284 11.29 11.42 2.58
CA THR A 284 11.01 10.27 3.46
C THR A 284 11.59 10.55 4.83
N TYR A 285 10.88 10.20 5.89
CA TYR A 285 11.22 10.53 7.27
C TYR A 285 11.27 9.29 8.13
N LEU A 286 12.12 9.32 9.16
CA LEU A 286 12.02 8.41 10.29
C LEU A 286 10.91 8.88 11.24
N THR A 287 10.47 7.98 12.11
CA THR A 287 9.30 8.19 12.96
C THR A 287 9.30 9.50 13.76
N ALA A 288 10.43 9.90 14.33
CA ALA A 288 10.48 11.13 15.14
C ALA A 288 10.17 12.39 14.32
N GLU A 289 10.71 12.48 13.11
CA GLU A 289 10.44 13.58 12.17
C GLU A 289 9.04 13.46 11.57
N ALA A 290 8.57 12.25 11.33
CA ALA A 290 7.22 11.97 10.82
C ALA A 290 6.13 12.47 11.78
N VAL A 291 6.32 12.32 13.08
CA VAL A 291 5.41 12.88 14.08
C VAL A 291 5.43 14.42 14.02
N THR A 292 6.61 15.01 13.93
CA THR A 292 6.76 16.48 13.88
C THR A 292 6.14 17.07 12.60
N THR A 293 6.24 16.36 11.48
CA THR A 293 5.66 16.78 10.19
C THR A 293 4.18 16.47 10.05
N GLY A 294 3.59 15.71 10.98
CA GLY A 294 2.17 15.37 10.96
C GLY A 294 1.84 14.13 10.07
N LEU A 295 2.85 13.38 9.62
CA LEU A 295 2.66 12.16 8.86
C LEU A 295 2.07 11.03 9.71
N CYS A 296 2.44 10.95 11.00
CA CYS A 296 1.90 9.97 11.93
C CYS A 296 1.67 10.57 13.31
N ASP A 297 0.93 9.84 14.15
CA ASP A 297 0.48 10.30 15.46
C ASP A 297 1.40 9.83 16.61
N GLY A 298 2.42 9.02 16.31
CA GLY A 298 3.38 8.52 17.28
C GLY A 298 3.79 7.07 17.01
N THR A 299 4.33 6.44 18.06
CA THR A 299 4.75 5.03 18.03
C THR A 299 3.81 4.19 18.90
N ARG A 300 3.45 3.00 18.43
CA ARG A 300 2.71 1.99 19.19
C ARG A 300 3.27 0.61 18.92
N THR A 301 3.35 -0.20 19.94
CA THR A 301 3.47 -1.64 19.75
C THR A 301 2.22 -2.18 19.06
N PHE A 302 2.33 -3.34 18.45
CA PHE A 302 1.18 -3.99 17.82
C PHE A 302 0.02 -4.18 18.82
N ALA A 303 0.35 -4.62 20.05
CA ALA A 303 -0.63 -4.81 21.12
C ALA A 303 -1.35 -3.52 21.51
N GLU A 304 -0.62 -2.41 21.64
CA GLU A 304 -1.20 -1.10 21.97
C GLU A 304 -2.12 -0.59 20.85
N ALA A 305 -1.71 -0.76 19.58
CA ALA A 305 -2.53 -0.36 18.44
C ALA A 305 -3.83 -1.19 18.35
N VAL A 306 -3.74 -2.50 18.62
CA VAL A 306 -4.92 -3.38 18.68
C VAL A 306 -5.83 -2.99 19.86
N ALA A 307 -5.28 -2.69 21.03
CA ALA A 307 -6.06 -2.25 22.17
C ALA A 307 -6.81 -0.93 21.86
N GLU A 308 -6.17 0.00 21.16
CA GLU A 308 -6.80 1.25 20.72
C GLU A 308 -7.92 0.99 19.69
N ALA A 309 -7.72 0.04 18.76
CA ALA A 309 -8.77 -0.36 17.82
C ALA A 309 -10.02 -0.92 18.53
N VAL A 310 -9.83 -1.68 19.60
CA VAL A 310 -10.94 -2.16 20.44
C VAL A 310 -11.71 -1.00 21.05
N VAL A 311 -11.02 -0.02 21.62
CA VAL A 311 -11.65 1.17 22.20
C VAL A 311 -12.44 1.94 21.14
N MET A 312 -11.83 2.21 19.98
CA MET A 312 -12.49 2.92 18.88
C MET A 312 -13.72 2.15 18.37
N GLY A 313 -13.62 0.81 18.26
CA GLY A 313 -14.74 -0.05 17.86
C GLY A 313 -15.90 -0.03 18.87
N ALA A 314 -15.59 -0.01 20.17
CA ALA A 314 -16.59 0.11 21.21
C ALA A 314 -17.30 1.48 21.18
N GLU A 315 -16.56 2.56 21.01
CA GLU A 315 -17.11 3.92 20.85
C GLU A 315 -18.03 4.02 19.62
N TYR A 316 -17.62 3.43 18.50
CA TYR A 316 -18.45 3.34 17.29
C TYR A 316 -19.77 2.61 17.57
N THR A 317 -19.70 1.45 18.24
CA THR A 317 -20.88 0.64 18.58
C THR A 317 -21.87 1.41 19.45
N GLU A 318 -21.40 2.12 20.46
CA GLU A 318 -22.25 2.94 21.33
C GLU A 318 -22.85 4.15 20.58
N ALA A 319 -22.09 4.77 19.70
CA ALA A 319 -22.59 5.86 18.86
C ALA A 319 -23.71 5.36 17.93
N GLU A 320 -23.55 4.19 17.31
CA GLU A 320 -24.57 3.59 16.43
C GLU A 320 -25.84 3.17 17.21
N LYS A 321 -25.72 2.63 18.43
CA LYS A 321 -26.87 2.35 19.29
C LYS A 321 -27.64 3.64 19.62
N THR A 322 -26.91 4.70 19.92
CA THR A 322 -27.51 6.01 20.24
C THR A 322 -28.27 6.57 19.04
N LYS A 323 -27.65 6.54 17.83
CA LYS A 323 -28.34 6.98 16.60
C LYS A 323 -29.62 6.20 16.35
N ARG A 324 -29.59 4.86 16.46
CA ARG A 324 -30.79 4.00 16.30
C ARG A 324 -31.87 4.33 17.32
N SER A 325 -31.47 4.58 18.58
CA SER A 325 -32.43 4.97 19.65
C SER A 325 -33.12 6.29 19.32
N ILE A 326 -32.36 7.29 18.87
CA ILE A 326 -32.94 8.60 18.45
C ILE A 326 -33.87 8.42 17.25
N TYR A 327 -33.47 7.66 16.24
CA TYR A 327 -34.28 7.42 15.05
C TYR A 327 -35.61 6.73 15.37
N ASN A 328 -35.61 5.81 16.33
CA ASN A 328 -36.82 5.11 16.76
C ASN A 328 -37.76 5.97 17.65
N MET A 329 -37.31 7.15 18.07
CA MET A 329 -38.11 8.11 18.85
C MET A 329 -38.78 9.19 17.96
N LEU A 330 -38.35 9.30 16.73
CA LEU A 330 -38.90 10.22 15.71
C LEU A 330 -39.96 9.54 14.86
#